data_5031889f042ade78e2dcd442f40d92e0
#
_entry.id   5031889f042ade78e2dcd442f40d92e0
#
_cell.length_a   1.000
_cell.length_b   1.000
_cell.length_c   1.000
_cell.angle_alpha   90.00
_cell.angle_beta   90.00
_cell.angle_gamma   90.00
#
_symmetry.space_group_name_H-M   'P 1'
#
loop_
_entity.id
_entity.type
_entity.pdbx_description
1 polymer ?
#
loop_
_entity_poly.entity_id
_entity_poly.type
_entity_poly.pdbx_seq_one_letter_code
_entity_poly.pdbx_strand_id
1 'polypeptide(L)'
;MKLTTQKLFEQCYGKYAIAAVNVFTMEQILGLFSAAQRCKSPFIVQTTPVARNYAGPEMLLSMIDAASNIFPDVVFALHLDHGDEEHAIDAIASNQYTSIMIDASHENFSDNVSLTKNIVNKAHSKNISVEAELGVLSGIEDNISIDEKYSKYTNPDDVVSFVNKTKCDCLAIAIGTSHGAYKFSGQQGLQFEILKKIQERLPKFPLVLHGGSAVNHFEIENINKYGGRLKTDAKGVNPNELRESIKYGICKVNIATDTRLMWTRVHREFFNNYPDKFDPILPGKAYIKAQEDFLVKKFELLGSTNKIHDF
;
A
#
# COMPACT_ATOMS: atom_id res chain seq x y z
N MET A 1 8.15 17.22 -2.65
CA MET A 1 6.86 17.79 -3.17
C MET A 1 5.72 16.83 -2.86
N LYS A 2 4.62 17.31 -2.27
CA LYS A 2 3.43 16.50 -1.93
C LYS A 2 2.35 16.67 -3.01
N LEU A 3 1.92 15.57 -3.65
CA LEU A 3 0.97 15.54 -4.77
C LEU A 3 -0.23 14.63 -4.47
N THR A 4 -1.30 14.73 -5.26
CA THR A 4 -2.40 13.76 -5.24
C THR A 4 -1.98 12.47 -5.94
N THR A 5 -2.61 11.34 -5.59
CA THR A 5 -2.38 10.08 -6.33
C THR A 5 -2.80 10.19 -7.79
N GLN A 6 -3.84 10.96 -8.10
CA GLN A 6 -4.24 11.22 -9.48
C GLN A 6 -3.09 11.79 -10.31
N LYS A 7 -2.40 12.84 -9.81
CA LYS A 7 -1.24 13.42 -10.51
C LYS A 7 -0.10 12.43 -10.68
N LEU A 8 0.14 11.59 -9.67
CA LEU A 8 1.15 10.55 -9.76
C LEU A 8 0.79 9.51 -10.84
N PHE A 9 -0.47 9.11 -10.92
CA PHE A 9 -0.93 8.06 -11.84
C PHE A 9 -1.00 8.54 -13.30
N GLU A 10 -1.28 9.81 -13.55
CA GLU A 10 -1.20 10.40 -14.90
C GLU A 10 0.17 10.19 -15.54
N GLN A 11 1.25 10.20 -14.76
CA GLN A 11 2.61 10.01 -15.27
C GLN A 11 3.01 8.54 -15.37
N CYS A 12 2.58 7.70 -14.43
CA CYS A 12 3.06 6.32 -14.33
C CYS A 12 2.25 5.29 -15.13
N TYR A 13 1.00 5.57 -15.51
CA TYR A 13 0.09 4.61 -16.15
C TYR A 13 0.73 3.86 -17.31
N GLY A 14 0.76 2.52 -17.22
CA GLY A 14 1.31 1.63 -18.25
C GLY A 14 2.84 1.66 -18.40
N LYS A 15 3.55 2.47 -17.61
CA LYS A 15 5.01 2.63 -17.67
C LYS A 15 5.72 2.05 -16.47
N TYR A 16 5.26 2.37 -15.28
CA TYR A 16 5.77 1.90 -13.97
C TYR A 16 4.66 1.98 -12.93
N ALA A 17 4.84 1.31 -11.80
CA ALA A 17 3.93 1.46 -10.66
C ALA A 17 4.62 2.15 -9.49
N ILE A 18 3.83 2.76 -8.62
CA ILE A 18 4.29 3.49 -7.46
C ILE A 18 4.09 2.62 -6.21
N ALA A 19 5.15 2.44 -5.44
CA ALA A 19 5.07 1.75 -4.16
C ALA A 19 4.30 2.59 -3.15
N ALA A 20 3.30 2.00 -2.53
CA ALA A 20 2.50 2.58 -1.47
C ALA A 20 2.79 1.82 -0.17
N VAL A 21 3.42 2.50 0.78
CA VAL A 21 4.04 1.85 1.96
C VAL A 21 3.36 2.32 3.23
N ASN A 22 2.84 1.36 4.00
CA ASN A 22 2.22 1.63 5.29
C ASN A 22 3.28 1.91 6.34
N VAL A 23 3.07 2.98 7.12
CA VAL A 23 3.97 3.42 8.18
C VAL A 23 3.25 3.55 9.51
N PHE A 24 3.94 3.17 10.59
CA PHE A 24 3.43 3.18 11.97
C PHE A 24 4.41 3.86 12.93
N THR A 25 5.69 3.92 12.58
CA THR A 25 6.78 4.40 13.44
C THR A 25 7.70 5.36 12.69
N MET A 26 8.48 6.13 13.46
CA MET A 26 9.49 7.05 12.93
C MET A 26 10.49 6.33 12.01
N GLU A 27 10.95 5.14 12.41
CA GLU A 27 11.95 4.39 11.66
C GLU A 27 11.43 3.98 10.28
N GLN A 28 10.14 3.60 10.19
CA GLN A 28 9.51 3.27 8.91
C GLN A 28 9.42 4.48 7.99
N ILE A 29 9.07 5.62 8.55
CA ILE A 29 9.00 6.89 7.80
C ILE A 29 10.39 7.27 7.29
N LEU A 30 11.42 7.27 8.15
CA LEU A 30 12.78 7.62 7.76
C LEU A 30 13.35 6.68 6.71
N GLY A 31 13.17 5.37 6.87
CA GLY A 31 13.63 4.38 5.88
C GLY A 31 12.96 4.54 4.52
N LEU A 32 11.65 4.86 4.50
CA LEU A 32 10.91 5.09 3.26
C LEU A 32 11.40 6.36 2.53
N PHE A 33 11.48 7.48 3.24
CA PHE A 33 11.90 8.75 2.66
C PHE A 33 13.36 8.70 2.18
N SER A 34 14.26 8.07 2.95
CA SER A 34 15.66 7.86 2.56
C SER A 34 15.78 7.03 1.29
N ALA A 35 15.05 5.91 1.20
CA ALA A 35 15.05 5.06 0.01
C ALA A 35 14.54 5.82 -1.23
N ALA A 36 13.46 6.59 -1.08
CA ALA A 36 12.87 7.36 -2.16
C ALA A 36 13.82 8.45 -2.67
N GLN A 37 14.48 9.18 -1.77
CA GLN A 37 15.48 10.18 -2.15
C GLN A 37 16.68 9.52 -2.87
N ARG A 38 17.19 8.42 -2.32
CA ARG A 38 18.31 7.68 -2.92
C ARG A 38 18.02 7.20 -4.33
N CYS A 39 16.80 6.69 -4.57
CA CYS A 39 16.37 6.19 -5.87
C CYS A 39 15.81 7.27 -6.78
N LYS A 40 15.58 8.49 -6.30
CA LYS A 40 14.81 9.50 -7.01
C LYS A 40 13.48 8.93 -7.50
N SER A 41 12.77 8.23 -6.62
CA SER A 41 11.52 7.53 -6.92
C SER A 41 10.35 8.26 -6.29
N PRO A 42 9.24 8.49 -7.03
CA PRO A 42 7.97 8.88 -6.40
C PRO A 42 7.44 7.70 -5.57
N PHE A 43 6.71 8.01 -4.50
CA PHE A 43 6.11 7.01 -3.63
C PHE A 43 4.81 7.51 -2.99
N ILE A 44 4.09 6.59 -2.35
CA ILE A 44 2.92 6.91 -1.55
C ILE A 44 3.22 6.47 -0.12
N VAL A 45 3.19 7.41 0.84
CA VAL A 45 3.21 7.09 2.26
C VAL A 45 1.79 6.89 2.73
N GLN A 46 1.51 5.71 3.33
CA GLN A 46 0.17 5.31 3.75
C GLN A 46 0.05 5.24 5.26
N THR A 47 -1.09 5.70 5.76
CA THR A 47 -1.53 5.49 7.13
C THR A 47 -2.85 4.73 7.12
N THR A 48 -3.03 3.80 8.05
CA THR A 48 -4.29 3.07 8.23
C THR A 48 -5.04 3.59 9.45
N PRO A 49 -6.33 3.27 9.63
CA PRO A 49 -7.05 3.51 10.88
C PRO A 49 -6.28 2.99 12.11
N VAL A 50 -5.70 1.78 12.02
CA VAL A 50 -4.92 1.19 13.12
C VAL A 50 -3.65 1.98 13.41
N ALA A 51 -2.91 2.43 12.39
CA ALA A 51 -1.72 3.25 12.57
C ALA A 51 -2.06 4.60 13.24
N ARG A 52 -3.17 5.21 12.80
CA ARG A 52 -3.69 6.46 13.36
C ARG A 52 -4.13 6.31 14.82
N ASN A 53 -4.83 5.23 15.13
CA ASN A 53 -5.25 4.93 16.50
C ASN A 53 -4.08 4.60 17.42
N TYR A 54 -3.01 3.97 16.92
CA TYR A 54 -1.81 3.64 17.67
C TYR A 54 -0.95 4.87 17.99
N ALA A 55 -0.58 5.64 16.97
CA ALA A 55 0.35 6.75 17.13
C ALA A 55 -0.34 8.10 17.48
N GLY A 56 -1.64 8.18 17.21
CA GLY A 56 -2.37 9.44 17.12
C GLY A 56 -2.16 10.12 15.76
N PRO A 57 -3.25 10.61 15.12
CA PRO A 57 -3.14 11.19 13.79
C PRO A 57 -2.21 12.39 13.74
N GLU A 58 -2.24 13.26 14.73
CA GLU A 58 -1.38 14.45 14.79
C GLU A 58 0.11 14.09 14.87
N MET A 59 0.48 13.11 15.70
CA MET A 59 1.87 12.66 15.83
C MET A 59 2.35 12.04 14.52
N LEU A 60 1.55 11.14 13.93
CA LEU A 60 1.92 10.44 12.71
C LEU A 60 2.10 11.42 11.55
N LEU A 61 1.18 12.37 11.38
CA LEU A 61 1.25 13.40 10.35
C LEU A 61 2.44 14.34 10.56
N SER A 62 2.73 14.73 11.82
CA SER A 62 3.88 15.56 12.15
C SER A 62 5.22 14.86 11.84
N MET A 63 5.33 13.56 12.10
CA MET A 63 6.53 12.78 11.74
C MET A 63 6.72 12.72 10.22
N ILE A 64 5.65 12.53 9.44
CA ILE A 64 5.71 12.52 7.97
C ILE A 64 6.10 13.90 7.44
N ASP A 65 5.54 14.96 8.00
CA ASP A 65 5.88 16.35 7.61
C ASP A 65 7.34 16.67 7.94
N ALA A 66 7.81 16.32 9.13
CA ALA A 66 9.21 16.44 9.51
C ALA A 66 10.15 15.68 8.55
N ALA A 67 9.79 14.45 8.16
CA ALA A 67 10.56 13.69 7.18
C ALA A 67 10.58 14.38 5.81
N SER A 68 9.47 14.96 5.37
CA SER A 68 9.42 15.71 4.10
C SER A 68 10.33 16.94 4.09
N ASN A 69 10.58 17.55 5.26
CA ASN A 69 11.52 18.66 5.41
C ASN A 69 12.99 18.18 5.45
N ILE A 70 13.26 17.00 6.03
CA ILE A 70 14.60 16.38 6.05
C ILE A 70 15.00 15.89 4.65
N PHE A 71 14.03 15.45 3.84
CA PHE A 71 14.21 14.93 2.49
C PHE A 71 13.47 15.81 1.45
N PRO A 72 13.95 17.03 1.14
CA PRO A 72 13.17 18.02 0.38
C PRO A 72 12.94 17.66 -1.10
N ASP A 73 13.78 16.79 -1.66
CA ASP A 73 13.75 16.45 -3.09
C ASP A 73 12.78 15.30 -3.42
N VAL A 74 12.09 14.75 -2.43
CA VAL A 74 11.16 13.64 -2.67
C VAL A 74 9.82 14.12 -3.27
N VAL A 75 9.22 13.25 -4.06
CA VAL A 75 7.87 13.39 -4.61
C VAL A 75 6.98 12.30 -4.04
N PHE A 76 5.89 12.68 -3.36
CA PHE A 76 5.03 11.69 -2.70
C PHE A 76 3.56 12.13 -2.59
N ALA A 77 2.68 11.16 -2.40
CA ALA A 77 1.33 11.39 -1.91
C ALA A 77 1.21 10.90 -0.46
N LEU A 78 0.43 11.61 0.34
CA LEU A 78 0.01 11.15 1.66
C LEU A 78 -1.40 10.58 1.56
N HIS A 79 -1.54 9.29 1.88
CA HIS A 79 -2.74 8.50 1.62
C HIS A 79 -3.28 7.85 2.91
N LEU A 80 -4.60 7.92 3.12
CA LEU A 80 -5.31 7.07 4.07
C LEU A 80 -5.64 5.75 3.37
N ASP A 81 -5.16 4.65 3.90
CA ASP A 81 -5.36 3.29 3.38
C ASP A 81 -6.45 2.57 4.21
N HIS A 82 -7.36 1.85 3.57
CA HIS A 82 -8.50 1.15 4.20
C HIS A 82 -9.30 1.99 5.21
N GLY A 83 -9.62 3.23 4.84
CA GLY A 83 -10.46 4.11 5.66
C GLY A 83 -11.93 3.65 5.65
N ASP A 84 -12.54 3.59 6.83
CA ASP A 84 -13.99 3.63 6.95
C ASP A 84 -14.53 5.07 6.78
N GLU A 85 -15.84 5.27 6.87
CA GLU A 85 -16.45 6.60 6.67
C GLU A 85 -15.92 7.63 7.68
N GLU A 86 -15.78 7.26 8.95
CA GLU A 86 -15.31 8.15 10.03
C GLU A 86 -13.88 8.61 9.78
N HIS A 87 -12.95 7.66 9.54
CA HIS A 87 -11.55 7.97 9.28
C HIS A 87 -11.36 8.73 7.96
N ALA A 88 -12.17 8.44 6.93
CA ALA A 88 -12.13 9.17 5.67
C ALA A 88 -12.56 10.64 5.85
N ILE A 89 -13.64 10.90 6.59
CA ILE A 89 -14.12 12.25 6.90
C ILE A 89 -13.08 13.02 7.72
N ASP A 90 -12.50 12.39 8.74
CA ASP A 90 -11.47 13.01 9.57
C ASP A 90 -10.21 13.34 8.74
N ALA A 91 -9.75 12.41 7.89
CA ALA A 91 -8.63 12.66 7.00
C ALA A 91 -8.89 13.84 6.05
N ILE A 92 -10.09 13.93 5.46
CA ILE A 92 -10.51 15.07 4.64
C ILE A 92 -10.53 16.37 5.46
N ALA A 93 -11.02 16.32 6.69
CA ALA A 93 -11.11 17.49 7.56
C ALA A 93 -9.73 18.03 7.96
N SER A 94 -8.74 17.16 8.13
CA SER A 94 -7.37 17.54 8.51
C SER A 94 -6.67 18.45 7.50
N ASN A 95 -7.08 18.47 6.23
CA ASN A 95 -6.45 19.17 5.09
C ASN A 95 -4.97 18.79 4.86
N GLN A 96 -4.52 17.66 5.38
CA GLN A 96 -3.13 17.20 5.23
C GLN A 96 -2.97 16.08 4.20
N TYR A 97 -4.00 15.23 4.07
CA TYR A 97 -4.01 14.16 3.09
C TYR A 97 -4.20 14.68 1.67
N THR A 98 -3.50 14.07 0.74
CA THR A 98 -3.64 14.36 -0.69
C THR A 98 -4.42 13.26 -1.42
N SER A 99 -4.62 12.14 -0.73
CA SER A 99 -5.39 11.00 -1.22
C SER A 99 -5.98 10.24 -0.04
N ILE A 100 -7.14 9.63 -0.24
CA ILE A 100 -7.78 8.73 0.72
C ILE A 100 -8.36 7.52 0.00
N MET A 101 -8.44 6.39 0.71
CA MET A 101 -9.25 5.25 0.31
C MET A 101 -10.47 5.16 1.21
N ILE A 102 -11.63 4.94 0.60
CA ILE A 102 -12.84 4.47 1.28
C ILE A 102 -13.04 3.00 0.95
N ASP A 103 -12.94 2.17 1.97
CA ASP A 103 -13.13 0.73 1.83
C ASP A 103 -14.53 0.32 2.27
N ALA A 104 -15.39 0.13 1.29
CA ALA A 104 -16.73 -0.41 1.43
C ALA A 104 -16.89 -1.71 0.62
N SER A 105 -15.79 -2.43 0.35
CA SER A 105 -15.78 -3.65 -0.46
C SER A 105 -16.58 -4.81 0.14
N HIS A 106 -16.78 -4.79 1.44
CA HIS A 106 -17.58 -5.76 2.20
C HIS A 106 -19.09 -5.48 2.16
N GLU A 107 -19.50 -4.29 1.70
CA GLU A 107 -20.89 -3.93 1.51
C GLU A 107 -21.45 -4.46 0.18
N ASN A 108 -22.77 -4.46 0.02
CA ASN A 108 -23.37 -4.74 -1.27
C ASN A 108 -23.04 -3.61 -2.27
N PHE A 109 -23.17 -3.90 -3.57
CA PHE A 109 -22.77 -2.96 -4.63
C PHE A 109 -23.43 -1.57 -4.53
N SER A 110 -24.71 -1.50 -4.17
CA SER A 110 -25.45 -0.23 -4.08
C SER A 110 -24.97 0.61 -2.91
N ASP A 111 -24.69 0.00 -1.77
CA ASP A 111 -24.24 0.68 -0.57
C ASP A 111 -22.79 1.13 -0.73
N ASN A 112 -21.91 0.27 -1.30
CA ASN A 112 -20.56 0.67 -1.68
C ASN A 112 -20.56 1.88 -2.63
N VAL A 113 -21.40 1.88 -3.68
CA VAL A 113 -21.56 3.03 -4.59
C VAL A 113 -21.99 4.28 -3.83
N SER A 114 -22.99 4.17 -2.96
CA SER A 114 -23.54 5.31 -2.20
C SER A 114 -22.51 5.93 -1.28
N LEU A 115 -21.83 5.10 -0.49
CA LEU A 115 -20.81 5.53 0.47
C LEU A 115 -19.61 6.13 -0.25
N THR A 116 -19.07 5.42 -1.26
CA THR A 116 -17.95 5.92 -2.06
C THR A 116 -18.25 7.26 -2.70
N LYS A 117 -19.44 7.42 -3.33
CA LYS A 117 -19.85 8.68 -3.96
C LYS A 117 -19.91 9.83 -2.96
N ASN A 118 -20.45 9.58 -1.75
CA ASN A 118 -20.50 10.59 -0.69
C ASN A 118 -19.11 11.09 -0.32
N ILE A 119 -18.17 10.17 -0.11
CA ILE A 119 -16.77 10.48 0.23
C ILE A 119 -16.06 11.18 -0.93
N VAL A 120 -16.23 10.72 -2.18
CA VAL A 120 -15.68 11.37 -3.38
C VAL A 120 -16.11 12.84 -3.45
N ASN A 121 -17.39 13.14 -3.27
CA ASN A 121 -17.89 14.53 -3.32
C ASN A 121 -17.22 15.42 -2.27
N LYS A 122 -17.03 14.90 -1.05
CA LYS A 122 -16.37 15.65 0.04
C LYS A 122 -14.87 15.83 -0.24
N ALA A 123 -14.17 14.79 -0.69
CA ALA A 123 -12.75 14.81 -0.96
C ALA A 123 -12.40 15.71 -2.15
N HIS A 124 -13.14 15.60 -3.26
CA HIS A 124 -12.92 16.43 -4.45
C HIS A 124 -13.12 17.91 -4.18
N SER A 125 -14.04 18.30 -3.27
CA SER A 125 -14.20 19.71 -2.86
C SER A 125 -12.94 20.31 -2.22
N LYS A 126 -11.99 19.46 -1.78
CA LYS A 126 -10.70 19.83 -1.20
C LYS A 126 -9.48 19.41 -2.04
N ASN A 127 -9.71 19.02 -3.29
CA ASN A 127 -8.66 18.52 -4.20
C ASN A 127 -7.91 17.29 -3.65
N ILE A 128 -8.61 16.38 -2.98
CA ILE A 128 -8.09 15.10 -2.48
C ILE A 128 -8.56 13.99 -3.40
N SER A 129 -7.64 13.16 -3.92
CA SER A 129 -7.98 12.00 -4.74
C SER A 129 -8.61 10.88 -3.89
N VAL A 130 -9.51 10.11 -4.50
CA VAL A 130 -10.20 9.01 -3.81
C VAL A 130 -9.94 7.68 -4.51
N GLU A 131 -9.44 6.72 -3.73
CA GLU A 131 -9.40 5.30 -4.05
C GLU A 131 -10.65 4.62 -3.49
N ALA A 132 -11.20 3.67 -4.25
CA ALA A 132 -12.27 2.78 -3.78
C ALA A 132 -11.87 1.33 -4.04
N GLU A 133 -12.67 0.36 -3.58
CA GLU A 133 -12.42 -1.05 -3.79
C GLU A 133 -13.64 -1.81 -4.29
N LEU A 134 -13.41 -2.70 -5.27
CA LEU A 134 -14.37 -3.67 -5.77
C LEU A 134 -13.79 -5.08 -5.80
N GLY A 135 -14.59 -6.02 -5.34
CA GLY A 135 -14.15 -7.37 -5.02
C GLY A 135 -13.79 -7.48 -3.55
N VAL A 136 -13.50 -8.66 -3.08
CA VAL A 136 -13.17 -8.92 -1.68
C VAL A 136 -11.87 -9.72 -1.63
N LEU A 137 -10.83 -9.13 -1.07
CA LEU A 137 -9.58 -9.83 -0.83
C LEU A 137 -9.68 -10.64 0.47
N SER A 138 -9.17 -11.89 0.43
CA SER A 138 -8.99 -12.71 1.63
C SER A 138 -7.73 -12.32 2.41
N GLY A 139 -7.62 -12.80 3.64
CA GLY A 139 -6.44 -12.63 4.48
C GLY A 139 -6.67 -11.70 5.66
N ILE A 140 -5.59 -11.33 6.32
CA ILE A 140 -5.62 -10.48 7.51
C ILE A 140 -4.82 -9.22 7.23
N GLU A 141 -5.49 -8.07 7.30
CA GLU A 141 -4.84 -6.76 7.30
C GLU A 141 -5.45 -5.91 8.41
N ASP A 142 -4.58 -5.45 9.29
CA ASP A 142 -4.96 -4.69 10.50
C ASP A 142 -6.08 -5.39 11.30
N ASN A 143 -7.27 -4.82 11.38
CA ASN A 143 -8.43 -5.39 12.08
C ASN A 143 -9.37 -6.18 11.16
N ILE A 144 -9.08 -6.25 9.87
CA ILE A 144 -9.90 -6.93 8.87
C ILE A 144 -9.37 -8.36 8.70
N SER A 145 -10.23 -9.35 8.87
CA SER A 145 -9.93 -10.78 8.65
C SER A 145 -11.00 -11.42 7.79
N ILE A 146 -10.65 -11.79 6.57
CA ILE A 146 -11.56 -12.40 5.60
C ILE A 146 -11.06 -13.80 5.23
N ASP A 147 -11.90 -14.82 5.52
CA ASP A 147 -11.64 -16.20 5.11
C ASP A 147 -11.66 -16.32 3.58
N GLU A 148 -10.76 -17.14 3.02
CA GLU A 148 -10.62 -17.38 1.58
C GLU A 148 -11.93 -17.71 0.89
N LYS A 149 -12.82 -18.46 1.54
CA LYS A 149 -14.14 -18.82 1.00
C LYS A 149 -15.08 -17.63 0.74
N TYR A 150 -14.82 -16.48 1.36
CA TYR A 150 -15.57 -15.24 1.15
C TYR A 150 -14.87 -14.28 0.20
N SER A 151 -13.66 -14.60 -0.28
CA SER A 151 -12.98 -13.80 -1.30
C SER A 151 -13.75 -13.84 -2.62
N LYS A 152 -13.78 -12.71 -3.30
CA LYS A 152 -14.48 -12.56 -4.57
C LYS A 152 -13.66 -11.73 -5.53
N TYR A 153 -13.32 -12.31 -6.68
CA TYR A 153 -12.66 -11.55 -7.74
C TYR A 153 -13.52 -10.39 -8.23
N THR A 154 -12.86 -9.31 -8.59
CA THR A 154 -13.53 -8.17 -9.21
C THR A 154 -14.17 -8.56 -10.53
N ASN A 155 -15.46 -8.25 -10.68
CA ASN A 155 -16.17 -8.44 -11.94
C ASN A 155 -15.91 -7.23 -12.85
N PRO A 156 -15.30 -7.39 -14.04
CA PRO A 156 -15.04 -6.29 -14.96
C PRO A 156 -16.30 -5.56 -15.44
N ASP A 157 -17.46 -6.22 -15.46
CA ASP A 157 -18.74 -5.61 -15.85
C ASP A 157 -19.22 -4.59 -14.82
N ASP A 158 -18.97 -4.86 -13.54
CA ASP A 158 -19.35 -3.96 -12.45
C ASP A 158 -18.44 -2.73 -12.36
N VAL A 159 -17.16 -2.84 -12.77
CA VAL A 159 -16.16 -1.77 -12.66
C VAL A 159 -16.61 -0.51 -13.39
N VAL A 160 -17.07 -0.63 -14.63
CA VAL A 160 -17.52 0.52 -15.44
C VAL A 160 -18.69 1.24 -14.79
N SER A 161 -19.67 0.46 -14.32
CA SER A 161 -20.85 1.00 -13.63
C SER A 161 -20.45 1.70 -12.34
N PHE A 162 -19.55 1.09 -11.56
CA PHE A 162 -19.08 1.62 -10.29
C PHE A 162 -18.33 2.95 -10.46
N VAL A 163 -17.32 3.00 -11.32
CA VAL A 163 -16.53 4.21 -11.59
C VAL A 163 -17.41 5.34 -12.12
N ASN A 164 -18.32 5.02 -13.04
CA ASN A 164 -19.24 6.03 -13.58
C ASN A 164 -20.18 6.62 -12.54
N LYS A 165 -20.62 5.84 -11.55
CA LYS A 165 -21.53 6.28 -10.48
C LYS A 165 -20.81 7.01 -9.36
N THR A 166 -19.63 6.55 -8.97
CA THR A 166 -18.87 7.06 -7.83
C THR A 166 -17.95 8.22 -8.18
N LYS A 167 -17.38 8.20 -9.38
CA LYS A 167 -16.33 9.13 -9.83
C LYS A 167 -15.05 9.05 -9.00
N CYS A 168 -14.73 7.88 -8.43
CA CYS A 168 -13.43 7.65 -7.78
C CYS A 168 -12.27 7.81 -8.80
N ASP A 169 -11.08 8.15 -8.32
CA ASP A 169 -9.91 8.47 -9.15
C ASP A 169 -9.09 7.23 -9.48
N CYS A 170 -9.18 6.19 -8.66
CA CYS A 170 -8.57 4.88 -8.89
C CYS A 170 -9.35 3.79 -8.16
N LEU A 171 -9.10 2.54 -8.54
CA LEU A 171 -9.84 1.40 -7.99
C LEU A 171 -8.90 0.26 -7.58
N ALA A 172 -8.99 -0.14 -6.32
CA ALA A 172 -8.42 -1.39 -5.85
C ALA A 172 -9.28 -2.57 -6.34
N ILE A 173 -8.60 -3.59 -6.83
CA ILE A 173 -9.24 -4.75 -7.45
C ILE A 173 -8.71 -6.07 -6.88
N ALA A 174 -9.62 -7.03 -6.69
CA ALA A 174 -9.31 -8.38 -6.27
C ALA A 174 -9.04 -9.25 -7.50
N ILE A 175 -7.77 -9.59 -7.72
CA ILE A 175 -7.29 -10.35 -8.90
C ILE A 175 -6.38 -11.52 -8.52
N GLY A 176 -6.52 -12.09 -7.32
CA GLY A 176 -5.74 -13.24 -6.87
C GLY A 176 -4.63 -12.92 -5.89
N THR A 177 -4.59 -11.72 -5.35
CA THR A 177 -3.78 -11.38 -4.17
C THR A 177 -4.58 -11.58 -2.88
N SER A 178 -3.87 -11.66 -1.75
CA SER A 178 -4.48 -11.68 -0.42
C SER A 178 -3.68 -10.82 0.55
N HIS A 179 -4.31 -10.37 1.62
CA HIS A 179 -3.67 -9.61 2.67
C HIS A 179 -2.88 -10.49 3.66
N GLY A 180 -1.87 -9.92 4.31
CA GLY A 180 -1.14 -10.53 5.42
C GLY A 180 -0.05 -11.54 5.04
N ALA A 181 0.56 -12.13 6.08
CA ALA A 181 1.69 -13.06 5.94
C ALA A 181 1.26 -14.48 5.51
N TYR A 182 -0.02 -14.81 5.65
CA TYR A 182 -0.59 -16.11 5.31
C TYR A 182 -1.42 -15.99 4.05
N LYS A 183 -0.71 -15.80 2.92
CA LYS A 183 -1.33 -15.68 1.60
C LYS A 183 -1.67 -17.05 1.04
N PHE A 184 -2.55 -17.09 0.06
CA PHE A 184 -3.06 -18.28 -0.65
C PHE A 184 -2.09 -19.45 -0.73
N SER A 185 -2.55 -20.62 -0.37
CA SER A 185 -1.87 -21.91 -0.65
C SER A 185 -2.07 -22.39 -2.10
N GLY A 186 -2.85 -21.65 -2.92
CA GLY A 186 -3.18 -22.01 -4.30
C GLY A 186 -2.11 -21.64 -5.33
N GLN A 187 -2.06 -22.39 -6.44
CA GLN A 187 -1.18 -22.12 -7.59
C GLN A 187 -1.67 -21.00 -8.51
N GLN A 188 -2.69 -20.24 -8.12
CA GLN A 188 -3.27 -19.22 -8.98
C GLN A 188 -2.49 -17.91 -8.84
N GLY A 189 -1.80 -17.50 -9.91
CA GLY A 189 -1.22 -16.19 -10.07
C GLY A 189 -2.27 -15.09 -10.31
N LEU A 190 -1.80 -13.88 -10.67
CA LEU A 190 -2.69 -12.75 -10.96
C LEU A 190 -3.62 -13.06 -12.14
N GLN A 191 -4.89 -12.67 -12.02
CA GLN A 191 -5.92 -12.89 -13.03
C GLN A 191 -5.84 -11.84 -14.14
N PHE A 192 -4.90 -11.99 -15.07
CA PHE A 192 -4.65 -11.05 -16.17
C PHE A 192 -5.84 -10.82 -17.09
N GLU A 193 -6.72 -11.82 -17.26
CA GLU A 193 -7.93 -11.67 -18.08
C GLU A 193 -8.90 -10.64 -17.47
N ILE A 194 -8.94 -10.52 -16.15
CA ILE A 194 -9.71 -9.47 -15.47
C ILE A 194 -9.11 -8.10 -15.80
N LEU A 195 -7.78 -7.95 -15.66
CA LEU A 195 -7.07 -6.71 -15.96
C LEU A 195 -7.29 -6.25 -17.41
N LYS A 196 -7.14 -7.15 -18.39
CA LYS A 196 -7.37 -6.88 -19.81
C LYS A 196 -8.77 -6.36 -20.08
N LYS A 197 -9.79 -7.07 -19.55
CA LYS A 197 -11.19 -6.67 -19.71
C LYS A 197 -11.50 -5.31 -19.08
N ILE A 198 -10.90 -4.99 -17.92
CA ILE A 198 -11.06 -3.67 -17.30
C ILE A 198 -10.40 -2.60 -18.18
N GLN A 199 -9.17 -2.83 -18.63
CA GLN A 199 -8.43 -1.88 -19.47
C GLN A 199 -9.15 -1.60 -20.82
N GLU A 200 -9.74 -2.62 -21.44
CA GLU A 200 -10.52 -2.48 -22.67
C GLU A 200 -11.76 -1.58 -22.47
N ARG A 201 -12.41 -1.68 -21.32
CA ARG A 201 -13.66 -0.95 -21.00
C ARG A 201 -13.43 0.43 -20.40
N LEU A 202 -12.36 0.58 -19.61
CA LEU A 202 -11.94 1.84 -18.98
C LEU A 202 -10.47 2.13 -19.30
N PRO A 203 -10.16 2.49 -20.54
CA PRO A 203 -8.79 2.79 -20.93
C PRO A 203 -8.24 3.96 -20.12
N LYS A 204 -6.99 3.81 -19.67
CA LYS A 204 -6.25 4.79 -18.83
C LYS A 204 -6.82 5.03 -17.44
N PHE A 205 -7.75 4.21 -16.96
CA PHE A 205 -8.21 4.31 -15.59
C PHE A 205 -7.22 3.60 -14.63
N PRO A 206 -6.68 4.28 -13.60
CA PRO A 206 -5.67 3.71 -12.71
C PRO A 206 -6.25 2.60 -11.83
N LEU A 207 -5.54 1.48 -11.74
CA LEU A 207 -5.86 0.36 -10.88
C LEU A 207 -4.84 0.23 -9.75
N VAL A 208 -5.29 -0.31 -8.63
CA VAL A 208 -4.47 -0.53 -7.44
C VAL A 208 -4.42 -2.01 -7.10
N LEU A 209 -3.23 -2.50 -6.77
CA LEU A 209 -3.00 -3.86 -6.31
C LEU A 209 -2.75 -3.87 -4.81
N HIS A 210 -3.74 -4.31 -4.04
CA HIS A 210 -3.59 -4.66 -2.63
C HIS A 210 -2.94 -6.03 -2.47
N GLY A 211 -2.41 -6.32 -1.28
CA GLY A 211 -1.71 -7.58 -1.04
C GLY A 211 -0.42 -7.75 -1.87
N GLY A 212 0.19 -6.65 -2.32
CA GLY A 212 1.40 -6.64 -3.17
C GLY A 212 2.72 -7.03 -2.49
N SER A 213 2.70 -7.34 -1.19
CA SER A 213 3.87 -7.81 -0.46
C SER A 213 4.36 -9.17 -0.99
N ALA A 214 5.68 -9.33 -1.08
CA ALA A 214 6.28 -10.55 -1.59
C ALA A 214 6.34 -11.69 -0.57
N VAL A 215 6.19 -11.38 0.73
CA VAL A 215 6.31 -12.32 1.86
C VAL A 215 7.57 -13.17 1.73
N ASN A 216 8.72 -12.52 1.85
CA ASN A 216 10.00 -13.16 1.61
C ASN A 216 10.28 -14.28 2.63
N HIS A 217 10.50 -15.51 2.16
CA HIS A 217 10.85 -16.66 3.00
C HIS A 217 12.07 -16.40 3.89
N PHE A 218 13.06 -15.63 3.43
CA PHE A 218 14.20 -15.22 4.24
C PHE A 218 13.77 -14.51 5.53
N GLU A 219 12.80 -13.63 5.47
CA GLU A 219 12.30 -12.93 6.67
C GLU A 219 11.64 -13.92 7.64
N ILE A 220 10.78 -14.82 7.13
CA ILE A 220 10.06 -15.82 7.94
C ILE A 220 11.03 -16.79 8.60
N GLU A 221 11.98 -17.34 7.84
CA GLU A 221 12.98 -18.29 8.34
C GLU A 221 13.85 -17.67 9.44
N ASN A 222 14.31 -16.43 9.25
CA ASN A 222 15.11 -15.74 10.27
C ASN A 222 14.29 -15.32 11.48
N ILE A 223 13.02 -14.90 11.32
CA ILE A 223 12.12 -14.69 12.46
C ILE A 223 12.01 -15.98 13.29
N ASN A 224 11.81 -17.12 12.62
CA ASN A 224 11.65 -18.40 13.30
C ASN A 224 12.97 -18.89 13.93
N LYS A 225 14.10 -18.69 13.27
CA LYS A 225 15.43 -18.96 13.81
C LYS A 225 15.69 -18.22 15.13
N TYR A 226 15.20 -17.01 15.26
CA TYR A 226 15.35 -16.17 16.46
C TYR A 226 14.11 -16.19 17.37
N GLY A 227 13.44 -17.35 17.48
CA GLY A 227 12.36 -17.62 18.43
C GLY A 227 10.96 -17.23 17.98
N GLY A 228 10.75 -16.95 16.69
CA GLY A 228 9.41 -16.81 16.10
C GLY A 228 8.74 -18.15 15.85
N ARG A 229 7.44 -18.10 15.47
CA ARG A 229 6.63 -19.29 15.13
C ARG A 229 5.69 -18.99 13.96
N LEU A 230 6.22 -18.37 12.91
CA LEU A 230 5.44 -18.07 11.71
C LEU A 230 5.33 -19.32 10.82
N LYS A 231 4.20 -19.49 10.14
CA LYS A 231 4.02 -20.52 9.14
C LYS A 231 4.92 -20.24 7.93
N THR A 232 5.45 -21.29 7.30
CA THR A 232 6.44 -21.18 6.21
C THR A 232 5.83 -21.39 4.82
N ASP A 233 4.53 -21.64 4.73
CA ASP A 233 3.80 -21.94 3.49
C ASP A 233 3.25 -20.68 2.77
N ALA A 234 3.43 -19.51 3.35
CA ALA A 234 2.97 -18.26 2.77
C ALA A 234 3.72 -17.91 1.46
N LYS A 235 2.95 -17.58 0.42
CA LYS A 235 3.48 -17.12 -0.87
C LYS A 235 3.01 -15.71 -1.15
N GLY A 236 3.94 -14.81 -1.45
CA GLY A 236 3.64 -13.47 -1.93
C GLY A 236 3.40 -13.41 -3.43
N VAL A 237 3.20 -12.20 -3.94
CA VAL A 237 3.03 -11.95 -5.38
C VAL A 237 4.33 -12.25 -6.12
N ASN A 238 4.21 -12.93 -7.27
CA ASN A 238 5.33 -13.19 -8.16
C ASN A 238 5.85 -11.87 -8.76
N PRO A 239 7.16 -11.56 -8.64
CA PRO A 239 7.72 -10.30 -9.15
C PRO A 239 7.52 -10.08 -10.66
N ASN A 240 7.52 -11.14 -11.46
CA ASN A 240 7.30 -11.04 -12.91
C ASN A 240 5.85 -10.72 -13.23
N GLU A 241 4.90 -11.35 -12.52
CA GLU A 241 3.46 -11.04 -12.67
C GLU A 241 3.17 -9.62 -12.20
N LEU A 242 3.78 -9.18 -11.10
CA LEU A 242 3.66 -7.80 -10.63
C LEU A 242 4.15 -6.80 -11.68
N ARG A 243 5.32 -7.03 -12.28
CA ARG A 243 5.84 -6.19 -13.36
C ARG A 243 4.96 -6.22 -14.61
N GLU A 244 4.43 -7.38 -14.98
CA GLU A 244 3.54 -7.52 -16.13
C GLU A 244 2.22 -6.79 -15.91
N SER A 245 1.65 -6.81 -14.69
CA SER A 245 0.37 -6.17 -14.36
C SER A 245 0.39 -4.64 -14.57
N ILE A 246 1.56 -4.00 -14.50
CA ILE A 246 1.74 -2.56 -14.77
C ILE A 246 1.27 -2.19 -16.17
N LYS A 247 1.52 -3.05 -17.15
CA LYS A 247 1.10 -2.81 -18.57
C LYS A 247 -0.42 -2.76 -18.71
N TYR A 248 -1.14 -3.33 -17.76
CA TYR A 248 -2.60 -3.37 -17.73
C TYR A 248 -3.22 -2.37 -16.74
N GLY A 249 -2.47 -1.34 -16.35
CA GLY A 249 -3.00 -0.21 -15.61
C GLY A 249 -2.83 -0.26 -14.10
N ILE A 250 -2.08 -1.23 -13.55
CA ILE A 250 -1.69 -1.18 -12.14
C ILE A 250 -0.71 -0.01 -11.94
N CYS A 251 -1.15 1.03 -11.23
CA CYS A 251 -0.39 2.24 -10.92
C CYS A 251 0.13 2.29 -9.49
N LYS A 252 -0.55 1.63 -8.54
CA LYS A 252 -0.21 1.59 -7.11
C LYS A 252 -0.09 0.14 -6.65
N VAL A 253 0.92 -0.14 -5.82
CA VAL A 253 1.14 -1.45 -5.21
C VAL A 253 1.34 -1.28 -3.71
N ASN A 254 0.41 -1.86 -2.93
CA ASN A 254 0.45 -1.79 -1.47
C ASN A 254 1.50 -2.72 -0.88
N ILE A 255 2.32 -2.18 0.04
CA ILE A 255 3.40 -2.86 0.74
C ILE A 255 3.24 -2.59 2.25
N ALA A 256 2.79 -3.59 2.99
CA ALA A 256 2.64 -3.53 4.45
C ALA A 256 3.34 -4.71 5.14
N THR A 257 2.98 -5.94 4.76
CA THR A 257 3.45 -7.16 5.40
C THR A 257 4.97 -7.31 5.35
N ASP A 258 5.61 -6.99 4.21
CA ASP A 258 7.07 -7.10 4.06
C ASP A 258 7.80 -6.24 5.10
N THR A 259 7.35 -5.00 5.34
CA THR A 259 7.99 -4.09 6.31
C THR A 259 7.76 -4.52 7.76
N ARG A 260 6.61 -5.13 8.08
CA ARG A 260 6.30 -5.69 9.40
C ARG A 260 7.13 -6.94 9.70
N LEU A 261 7.28 -7.85 8.73
CA LEU A 261 8.14 -9.02 8.86
C LEU A 261 9.59 -8.59 9.09
N MET A 262 10.07 -7.63 8.31
CA MET A 262 11.43 -7.07 8.46
C MET A 262 11.64 -6.43 9.83
N TRP A 263 10.66 -5.65 10.34
CA TRP A 263 10.70 -5.11 11.69
C TRP A 263 10.94 -6.22 12.72
N THR A 264 10.11 -7.26 12.66
CA THR A 264 10.19 -8.38 13.59
C THR A 264 11.52 -9.12 13.49
N ARG A 265 12.00 -9.38 12.26
CA ARG A 265 13.30 -10.05 12.05
C ARG A 265 14.45 -9.23 12.61
N VAL A 266 14.57 -7.96 12.21
CA VAL A 266 15.71 -7.12 12.60
C VAL A 266 15.84 -7.01 14.11
N HIS A 267 14.71 -6.80 14.83
CA HIS A 267 14.74 -6.68 16.29
C HIS A 267 15.06 -8.01 16.98
N ARG A 268 14.46 -9.13 16.54
CA ARG A 268 14.78 -10.45 17.08
C ARG A 268 16.24 -10.83 16.85
N GLU A 269 16.74 -10.65 15.63
CA GLU A 269 18.12 -10.91 15.24
C GLU A 269 19.10 -10.06 16.06
N PHE A 270 18.79 -8.75 16.21
CA PHE A 270 19.63 -7.83 16.96
C PHE A 270 19.77 -8.26 18.42
N PHE A 271 18.66 -8.46 19.12
CA PHE A 271 18.71 -8.81 20.54
C PHE A 271 19.20 -10.24 20.82
N ASN A 272 19.05 -11.15 19.85
CA ASN A 272 19.68 -12.47 19.96
C ASN A 272 21.19 -12.39 19.81
N ASN A 273 21.71 -11.58 18.87
CA ASN A 273 23.13 -11.46 18.61
C ASN A 273 23.86 -10.56 19.63
N TYR A 274 23.14 -9.66 20.26
CA TYR A 274 23.64 -8.72 21.26
C TYR A 274 22.77 -8.75 22.53
N PRO A 275 22.80 -9.86 23.28
CA PRO A 275 21.87 -10.06 24.42
C PRO A 275 22.14 -9.13 25.61
N ASP A 276 23.31 -8.48 25.66
CA ASP A 276 23.70 -7.48 26.63
C ASP A 276 23.22 -6.04 26.27
N LYS A 277 22.72 -5.83 25.05
CA LYS A 277 22.22 -4.54 24.59
C LYS A 277 20.73 -4.39 24.86
N PHE A 278 20.34 -3.20 25.29
CA PHE A 278 18.94 -2.84 25.58
C PHE A 278 18.57 -1.44 25.06
N ASP A 279 19.51 -0.73 24.40
CA ASP A 279 19.26 0.58 23.83
C ASP A 279 18.40 0.46 22.54
N PRO A 280 17.22 1.11 22.47
CA PRO A 280 16.34 1.03 21.31
C PRO A 280 16.92 1.68 20.04
N ILE A 281 17.89 2.59 20.18
CA ILE A 281 18.49 3.31 19.03
C ILE A 281 19.19 2.34 18.07
N LEU A 282 19.90 1.36 18.59
CA LEU A 282 20.71 0.46 17.76
C LEU A 282 19.86 -0.43 16.83
N PRO A 283 18.85 -1.18 17.32
CA PRO A 283 17.97 -1.94 16.44
C PRO A 283 17.11 -1.04 15.54
N GLY A 284 16.71 0.15 16.01
CA GLY A 284 16.01 1.15 15.19
C GLY A 284 16.84 1.58 13.97
N LYS A 285 18.12 1.92 14.17
CA LYS A 285 19.04 2.25 13.06
C LYS A 285 19.23 1.07 12.10
N ALA A 286 19.36 -0.14 12.63
CA ALA A 286 19.48 -1.34 11.80
C ALA A 286 18.22 -1.57 10.94
N TYR A 287 17.04 -1.31 11.53
CA TYR A 287 15.78 -1.41 10.80
C TYR A 287 15.64 -0.34 9.70
N ILE A 288 15.93 0.94 9.99
CA ILE A 288 15.93 2.02 8.98
C ILE A 288 16.75 1.61 7.76
N LYS A 289 17.97 1.11 8.00
CA LYS A 289 18.86 0.66 6.92
C LYS A 289 18.32 -0.53 6.14
N ALA A 290 17.79 -1.53 6.83
CA ALA A 290 17.19 -2.72 6.19
C ALA A 290 16.00 -2.35 5.33
N GLN A 291 15.11 -1.46 5.82
CA GLN A 291 13.96 -0.97 5.07
C GLN A 291 14.36 -0.13 3.86
N GLU A 292 15.36 0.75 4.01
CA GLU A 292 15.89 1.51 2.88
C GLU A 292 16.36 0.57 1.76
N ASP A 293 17.21 -0.41 2.08
CA ASP A 293 17.75 -1.35 1.09
C ASP A 293 16.66 -2.24 0.45
N PHE A 294 15.64 -2.60 1.20
CA PHE A 294 14.48 -3.32 0.69
C PHE A 294 13.67 -2.46 -0.29
N LEU A 295 13.35 -1.23 0.09
CA LEU A 295 12.52 -0.34 -0.73
C LEU A 295 13.23 0.09 -2.01
N VAL A 296 14.56 0.28 -1.99
CA VAL A 296 15.35 0.48 -3.21
C VAL A 296 15.07 -0.62 -4.23
N LYS A 297 15.13 -1.89 -3.82
CA LYS A 297 14.83 -3.04 -4.70
C LYS A 297 13.37 -3.05 -5.17
N LYS A 298 12.44 -2.60 -4.33
CA LYS A 298 11.02 -2.50 -4.71
C LYS A 298 10.79 -1.39 -5.75
N PHE A 299 11.40 -0.24 -5.59
CA PHE A 299 11.33 0.85 -6.59
C PHE A 299 11.93 0.42 -7.94
N GLU A 300 13.05 -0.32 -7.93
CA GLU A 300 13.63 -0.91 -9.14
C GLU A 300 12.68 -1.93 -9.78
N LEU A 301 12.09 -2.84 -8.98
CA LEU A 301 11.13 -3.83 -9.47
C LEU A 301 9.92 -3.19 -10.15
N LEU A 302 9.37 -2.12 -9.53
CA LEU A 302 8.20 -1.40 -10.03
C LEU A 302 8.54 -0.43 -11.17
N GLY A 303 9.82 -0.20 -11.47
CA GLY A 303 10.29 0.69 -12.53
C GLY A 303 10.20 2.18 -12.19
N SER A 304 10.00 2.54 -10.91
CA SER A 304 9.82 3.93 -10.48
C SER A 304 11.13 4.67 -10.16
N THR A 305 12.28 4.01 -10.21
CA THR A 305 13.59 4.63 -10.00
C THR A 305 13.88 5.71 -11.04
N ASN A 306 14.42 6.85 -10.60
CA ASN A 306 14.72 8.05 -11.42
C ASN A 306 13.47 8.68 -12.09
N LYS A 307 12.30 8.56 -11.47
CA LYS A 307 11.03 9.07 -11.99
C LYS A 307 10.51 10.35 -11.35
N ILE A 308 11.23 10.94 -10.38
CA ILE A 308 10.82 12.22 -9.78
C ILE A 308 10.82 13.38 -10.79
N HIS A 309 11.55 13.26 -11.89
CA HIS A 309 11.61 14.28 -12.95
C HIS A 309 10.37 14.27 -13.87
N ASP A 310 9.49 13.29 -13.73
CA ASP A 310 8.23 13.23 -14.44
C ASP A 310 7.17 14.21 -13.84
N PHE A 311 7.50 14.89 -12.70
CA PHE A 311 6.58 15.72 -11.90
C PHE A 311 6.99 17.20 -11.74
#